data_c2ef482d80eb97237beb8e662b8c3210
#
_entry.id   c2ef482d80eb97237beb8e662b8c3210
#
_cell.length_a   1.000
_cell.length_b   1.000
_cell.length_c   1.000
_cell.angle_alpha   90.00
_cell.angle_beta   90.00
_cell.angle_gamma   90.00
#
_symmetry.space_group_name_H-M   'P 1'
#
loop_
_entity.id
_entity.type
_entity.pdbx_description
1 polymer ?
#
loop_
_entity_poly.entity_id
_entity_poly.type
_entity_poly.pdbx_seq_one_letter_code
_entity_poly.pdbx_strand_id
1 'polypeptide(L)'
;MASLTPDPDFQGVVARLLGVLPEALVFTPLTGGVSSDIWRVDGASQTVCAKRALPRLRVQALWEAPVRRNAEEVRWLTVARTCIGEQAARVIGHDVEAGVALLEWYPPDQWRNWKLQLLSGEIDRRVAAALGTALGSLDRMASERPGIAAEFANHDLFDALRIDPFFRHIAHRYARMPDVVDYLVTARETLVHGDFSPKNVLIDLHGSIRILDAETATYGSAAFDPGYLIAHLLLKFARTPQPELAAAALDVWDHYQTRLHGRSEGNRPDESRVIDIITAMILARIDGKSPVDYLTPRVQSRLRDQASALLARPPSMGVRPFLTNWLTQRL
;
A
#
# COMPACT_ATOMS: atom_id res chain seq x y z
N MET A 1 1.28 11.04 26.42
CA MET A 1 1.89 9.70 26.51
C MET A 1 0.80 8.70 26.16
N ALA A 2 1.03 7.80 25.20
CA ALA A 2 0.11 6.69 24.99
C ALA A 2 0.10 5.84 26.26
N SER A 3 -1.08 5.37 26.67
CA SER A 3 -1.22 4.44 27.78
C SER A 3 -0.33 3.22 27.56
N LEU A 4 0.39 2.78 28.58
CA LEU A 4 1.22 1.57 28.52
C LEU A 4 0.39 0.28 28.44
N THR A 5 -0.93 0.40 28.64
CA THR A 5 -1.91 -0.68 28.56
C THR A 5 -3.10 -0.23 27.70
N PRO A 6 -3.68 -1.11 26.86
CA PRO A 6 -4.90 -0.78 26.15
C PRO A 6 -6.08 -0.68 27.11
N ASP A 7 -7.17 -0.05 26.66
CA ASP A 7 -8.38 0.03 27.47
C ASP A 7 -9.01 -1.36 27.71
N PRO A 8 -9.81 -1.53 28.80
CA PRO A 8 -10.39 -2.82 29.16
C PRO A 8 -11.31 -3.42 28.09
N ASP A 9 -12.03 -2.59 27.34
CA ASP A 9 -12.94 -3.07 26.28
C ASP A 9 -12.13 -3.72 25.16
N PHE A 10 -11.02 -3.09 24.73
CA PHE A 10 -10.13 -3.67 23.74
C PHE A 10 -9.52 -5.00 24.23
N GLN A 11 -9.06 -5.06 25.50
CA GLN A 11 -8.53 -6.30 26.09
C GLN A 11 -9.57 -7.41 26.07
N GLY A 12 -10.82 -7.10 26.48
CA GLY A 12 -11.94 -8.04 26.49
C GLY A 12 -12.26 -8.59 25.10
N VAL A 13 -12.26 -7.73 24.08
CA VAL A 13 -12.47 -8.16 22.68
C VAL A 13 -11.37 -9.10 22.21
N VAL A 14 -10.09 -8.74 22.45
CA VAL A 14 -8.95 -9.57 22.05
C VAL A 14 -9.00 -10.94 22.76
N ALA A 15 -9.28 -10.95 24.05
CA ALA A 15 -9.40 -12.18 24.84
C ALA A 15 -10.52 -13.10 24.32
N ARG A 16 -11.69 -12.52 24.02
CA ARG A 16 -12.81 -13.26 23.43
C ARG A 16 -12.45 -13.86 22.05
N LEU A 17 -11.79 -13.10 21.19
CA LEU A 17 -11.36 -13.58 19.88
C LEU A 17 -10.33 -14.71 19.96
N LEU A 18 -9.51 -14.72 21.03
CA LEU A 18 -8.52 -15.77 21.28
C LEU A 18 -9.06 -16.93 22.11
N GLY A 19 -10.27 -16.80 22.67
CA GLY A 19 -10.89 -17.84 23.54
C GLY A 19 -10.19 -18.01 24.88
N VAL A 20 -9.64 -16.94 25.46
CA VAL A 20 -8.91 -16.92 26.74
C VAL A 20 -9.44 -15.84 27.68
N LEU A 21 -8.99 -15.83 28.92
CA LEU A 21 -9.29 -14.74 29.85
C LEU A 21 -8.34 -13.55 29.63
N PRO A 22 -8.79 -12.29 29.79
CA PRO A 22 -7.95 -11.11 29.58
C PRO A 22 -6.65 -11.11 30.39
N GLU A 23 -6.67 -11.65 31.60
CA GLU A 23 -5.51 -11.75 32.51
C GLU A 23 -4.42 -12.71 32.03
N ALA A 24 -4.75 -13.57 31.06
CA ALA A 24 -3.78 -14.48 30.42
C ALA A 24 -3.02 -13.83 29.27
N LEU A 25 -3.29 -12.56 28.97
CA LEU A 25 -2.70 -11.84 27.84
C LEU A 25 -1.74 -10.74 28.30
N VAL A 26 -0.60 -10.65 27.61
CA VAL A 26 0.36 -9.55 27.80
C VAL A 26 0.35 -8.67 26.56
N PHE A 27 0.05 -7.38 26.75
CA PHE A 27 -0.03 -6.39 25.68
C PHE A 27 1.23 -5.53 25.65
N THR A 28 1.88 -5.47 24.50
CA THR A 28 3.03 -4.59 24.23
C THR A 28 2.68 -3.64 23.09
N PRO A 29 2.70 -2.30 23.31
CA PRO A 29 2.37 -1.35 22.27
C PRO A 29 3.42 -1.38 21.15
N LEU A 30 2.95 -1.34 19.89
CA LEU A 30 3.80 -1.22 18.72
C LEU A 30 3.81 0.22 18.22
N THR A 31 5.00 0.72 17.89
CA THR A 31 5.19 2.08 17.37
C THR A 31 4.98 2.11 15.85
N GLY A 32 4.54 3.28 15.33
CA GLY A 32 4.44 3.52 13.88
C GLY A 32 3.03 3.44 13.30
N GLY A 33 2.01 3.07 14.07
CA GLY A 33 0.61 3.13 13.65
C GLY A 33 0.10 4.57 13.65
N VAL A 34 -0.12 5.15 12.44
CA VAL A 34 -0.71 6.49 12.29
C VAL A 34 -2.24 6.40 12.33
N SER A 35 -2.81 5.39 11.69
CA SER A 35 -4.24 5.18 11.51
C SER A 35 -4.86 4.25 12.56
N SER A 36 -4.05 3.49 13.30
CA SER A 36 -4.53 2.45 14.20
C SER A 36 -3.70 2.36 15.48
N ASP A 37 -4.35 1.92 16.57
CA ASP A 37 -3.65 1.36 17.72
C ASP A 37 -3.23 -0.06 17.38
N ILE A 38 -1.94 -0.34 17.55
CA ILE A 38 -1.35 -1.65 17.20
C ILE A 38 -0.63 -2.21 18.43
N TRP A 39 -0.92 -3.46 18.76
CA TRP A 39 -0.38 -4.15 19.91
C TRP A 39 0.14 -5.54 19.54
N ARG A 40 1.32 -5.88 20.00
CA ARG A 40 1.71 -7.27 20.15
C ARG A 40 0.97 -7.84 21.36
N VAL A 41 0.33 -8.97 21.20
CA VAL A 41 -0.40 -9.65 22.28
C VAL A 41 0.15 -11.07 22.41
N ASP A 42 0.78 -11.32 23.55
CA ASP A 42 1.33 -12.63 23.90
C ASP A 42 0.32 -13.38 24.76
N GLY A 43 -0.13 -14.52 24.28
CA GLY A 43 -0.94 -15.49 25.01
C GLY A 43 -0.17 -16.80 25.21
N ALA A 44 -0.72 -17.72 26.02
CA ALA A 44 -0.07 -18.98 26.36
C ALA A 44 0.26 -19.87 25.14
N SER A 45 -0.57 -19.85 24.11
CA SER A 45 -0.45 -20.73 22.92
C SER A 45 0.03 -20.02 21.67
N GLN A 46 -0.09 -18.69 21.59
CA GLN A 46 0.28 -17.93 20.40
C GLN A 46 0.51 -16.45 20.70
N THR A 47 1.32 -15.80 19.86
CA THR A 47 1.46 -14.35 19.79
C THR A 47 0.72 -13.83 18.57
N VAL A 48 -0.03 -12.73 18.70
CA VAL A 48 -0.76 -12.08 17.61
C VAL A 48 -0.46 -10.58 17.56
N CYS A 49 -0.70 -9.96 16.41
CA CYS A 49 -0.79 -8.51 16.24
C CYS A 49 -2.25 -8.09 16.33
N ALA A 50 -2.63 -7.36 17.39
CA ALA A 50 -3.97 -6.80 17.53
C ALA A 50 -4.00 -5.35 17.03
N LYS A 51 -4.95 -5.04 16.15
CA LYS A 51 -5.08 -3.73 15.50
C LYS A 51 -6.49 -3.21 15.69
N ARG A 52 -6.61 -1.93 16.12
CA ARG A 52 -7.88 -1.21 16.21
C ARG A 52 -7.78 0.13 15.47
N ALA A 53 -8.68 0.36 14.53
CA ALA A 53 -8.72 1.61 13.77
C ALA A 53 -9.08 2.81 14.66
N LEU A 54 -8.36 3.93 14.48
CA LEU A 54 -8.63 5.18 15.19
C LEU A 54 -9.56 6.06 14.38
N PRO A 55 -10.57 6.72 14.98
CA PRO A 55 -11.44 7.65 14.26
C PRO A 55 -10.70 8.89 13.74
N ARG A 56 -9.58 9.26 14.39
CA ARG A 56 -8.69 10.35 14.00
C ARG A 56 -7.25 9.84 13.87
N LEU A 57 -6.63 10.12 12.71
CA LEU A 57 -5.26 9.73 12.45
C LEU A 57 -4.26 10.56 13.29
N ARG A 58 -3.16 9.94 13.70
CA ARG A 58 -2.06 10.58 14.46
C ARG A 58 -1.09 11.32 13.52
N VAL A 59 -1.60 12.35 12.83
CA VAL A 59 -0.82 13.24 11.96
C VAL A 59 -1.05 14.70 12.39
N GLN A 60 -0.15 15.62 11.96
CA GLN A 60 -0.26 17.03 12.31
C GLN A 60 -1.53 17.68 11.77
N ALA A 61 -1.93 17.35 10.54
CA ALA A 61 -3.17 17.82 9.96
C ALA A 61 -4.37 17.07 10.56
N LEU A 62 -5.51 17.77 10.71
CA LEU A 62 -6.76 17.09 11.06
C LEU A 62 -7.13 16.13 9.93
N TRP A 63 -7.14 14.83 10.26
CA TRP A 63 -7.49 13.78 9.32
C TRP A 63 -8.32 12.72 10.03
N GLU A 64 -9.60 12.70 9.74
CA GLU A 64 -10.56 11.74 10.26
C GLU A 64 -10.88 10.70 9.19
N ALA A 65 -11.11 9.47 9.62
CA ALA A 65 -11.49 8.40 8.73
C ALA A 65 -12.39 7.39 9.47
N PRO A 66 -13.42 6.83 8.79
CA PRO A 66 -14.31 5.85 9.39
C PRO A 66 -13.57 4.63 9.91
N VAL A 67 -13.90 4.17 11.12
CA VAL A 67 -13.26 3.00 11.75
C VAL A 67 -13.55 1.69 11.03
N ARG A 68 -14.62 1.63 10.20
CA ARG A 68 -14.96 0.48 9.37
C ARG A 68 -13.85 0.05 8.38
N ARG A 69 -12.84 0.90 8.13
CA ARG A 69 -11.69 0.54 7.30
C ARG A 69 -10.92 -0.68 7.81
N ASN A 70 -10.99 -0.99 9.10
CA ASN A 70 -10.45 -2.22 9.66
C ASN A 70 -11.12 -3.47 9.06
N ALA A 71 -12.45 -3.42 8.84
CA ALA A 71 -13.17 -4.49 8.18
C ALA A 71 -12.76 -4.65 6.70
N GLU A 72 -12.43 -3.54 6.02
CA GLU A 72 -11.96 -3.60 4.63
C GLU A 72 -10.58 -4.25 4.52
N GLU A 73 -9.68 -3.95 5.46
CA GLU A 73 -8.37 -4.63 5.56
C GLU A 73 -8.55 -6.15 5.72
N VAL A 74 -9.37 -6.57 6.69
CA VAL A 74 -9.63 -7.98 6.94
C VAL A 74 -10.24 -8.67 5.71
N ARG A 75 -11.20 -8.02 5.06
CA ARG A 75 -11.83 -8.52 3.84
C ARG A 75 -10.81 -8.70 2.72
N TRP A 76 -9.99 -7.67 2.47
CA TRP A 76 -8.97 -7.73 1.43
C TRP A 76 -7.95 -8.83 1.72
N LEU A 77 -7.40 -8.91 2.93
CA LEU A 77 -6.43 -9.94 3.32
C LEU A 77 -6.99 -11.35 3.14
N THR A 78 -8.27 -11.55 3.51
CA THR A 78 -8.95 -12.85 3.37
C THR A 78 -9.10 -13.23 1.91
N VAL A 79 -9.54 -12.31 1.06
CA VAL A 79 -9.71 -12.55 -0.38
C VAL A 79 -8.35 -12.71 -1.06
N ALA A 80 -7.40 -11.84 -0.80
CA ALA A 80 -6.06 -11.89 -1.37
C ALA A 80 -5.36 -13.22 -1.05
N ARG A 81 -5.54 -13.73 0.17
CA ARG A 81 -4.95 -15.01 0.59
C ARG A 81 -5.42 -16.20 -0.25
N THR A 82 -6.63 -16.17 -0.80
CA THR A 82 -7.11 -17.22 -1.71
C THR A 82 -6.37 -17.22 -3.06
N CYS A 83 -5.77 -16.08 -3.44
CA CYS A 83 -5.09 -15.88 -4.71
C CYS A 83 -3.57 -15.95 -4.60
N ILE A 84 -2.99 -15.22 -3.64
CA ILE A 84 -1.53 -15.08 -3.47
C ILE A 84 -1.00 -15.84 -2.24
N GLY A 85 -1.84 -16.65 -1.61
CA GLY A 85 -1.45 -17.53 -0.52
C GLY A 85 -0.87 -16.77 0.67
N GLU A 86 0.27 -17.26 1.16
CA GLU A 86 0.94 -16.68 2.32
C GLU A 86 1.53 -15.29 2.10
N GLN A 87 1.59 -14.79 0.88
CA GLN A 87 2.03 -13.42 0.62
C GLN A 87 1.06 -12.37 1.20
N ALA A 88 -0.22 -12.68 1.37
CA ALA A 88 -1.14 -11.87 2.17
C ALA A 88 -1.05 -12.26 3.65
N ALA A 89 -0.97 -11.28 4.54
CA ALA A 89 -0.95 -11.51 5.98
C ALA A 89 -2.18 -12.31 6.44
N ARG A 90 -1.98 -13.17 7.42
CA ARG A 90 -3.05 -14.05 7.91
C ARG A 90 -3.90 -13.33 8.95
N VAL A 91 -5.21 -13.34 8.74
CA VAL A 91 -6.20 -12.94 9.74
C VAL A 91 -6.44 -14.10 10.69
N ILE A 92 -6.32 -13.83 11.99
CA ILE A 92 -6.55 -14.80 13.09
C ILE A 92 -7.98 -14.65 13.62
N GLY A 93 -8.47 -13.42 13.73
CA GLY A 93 -9.80 -13.12 14.22
C GLY A 93 -10.20 -11.69 13.91
N HIS A 94 -11.50 -11.42 13.96
CA HIS A 94 -12.01 -10.08 13.69
C HIS A 94 -13.34 -9.85 14.43
N ASP A 95 -13.47 -8.69 15.03
CA ASP A 95 -14.71 -8.15 15.57
C ASP A 95 -15.05 -6.87 14.84
N VAL A 96 -16.07 -6.93 13.96
CA VAL A 96 -16.49 -5.82 13.10
C VAL A 96 -17.05 -4.66 13.92
N GLU A 97 -17.83 -4.96 14.97
CA GLU A 97 -18.51 -3.94 15.79
C GLU A 97 -17.51 -3.17 16.64
N ALA A 98 -16.55 -3.89 17.25
CA ALA A 98 -15.48 -3.28 18.02
C ALA A 98 -14.37 -2.67 17.15
N GLY A 99 -14.34 -2.94 15.85
CA GLY A 99 -13.30 -2.50 14.92
C GLY A 99 -11.92 -3.07 15.26
N VAL A 100 -11.86 -4.32 15.77
CA VAL A 100 -10.64 -4.99 16.21
C VAL A 100 -10.31 -6.14 15.27
N ALA A 101 -9.11 -6.15 14.71
CA ALA A 101 -8.57 -7.27 13.93
C ALA A 101 -7.36 -7.89 14.63
N LEU A 102 -7.28 -9.22 14.62
CA LEU A 102 -6.12 -9.99 15.03
C LEU A 102 -5.44 -10.57 13.80
N LEU A 103 -4.19 -10.22 13.61
CA LEU A 103 -3.34 -10.71 12.55
C LEU A 103 -2.24 -11.60 13.11
N GLU A 104 -1.69 -12.46 12.27
CA GLU A 104 -0.50 -13.23 12.60
C GLU A 104 0.65 -12.28 13.01
N TRP A 105 1.39 -12.68 14.03
CA TRP A 105 2.56 -11.95 14.48
C TRP A 105 3.78 -12.31 13.63
N TYR A 106 4.45 -11.31 13.11
CA TYR A 106 5.69 -11.43 12.35
C TYR A 106 6.85 -10.86 13.18
N PRO A 107 7.66 -11.72 13.86
CA PRO A 107 8.71 -11.28 14.77
C PRO A 107 9.78 -10.43 14.07
N PRO A 108 10.21 -9.28 14.63
CA PRO A 108 11.17 -8.37 14.00
C PRO A 108 12.59 -8.95 13.79
N ASP A 109 12.94 -10.01 14.51
CA ASP A 109 14.20 -10.77 14.34
C ASP A 109 14.17 -11.69 13.11
N GLN A 110 12.98 -12.06 12.62
CA GLN A 110 12.76 -12.89 11.43
C GLN A 110 12.23 -12.09 10.24
N TRP A 111 11.47 -11.01 10.50
CA TRP A 111 10.80 -10.22 9.49
C TRP A 111 11.24 -8.77 9.55
N ARG A 112 11.64 -8.21 8.40
CA ARG A 112 12.07 -6.82 8.28
C ARG A 112 11.14 -6.04 7.38
N ASN A 113 10.96 -4.76 7.70
CA ASN A 113 10.17 -3.87 6.86
C ASN A 113 10.93 -3.50 5.58
N TRP A 114 10.33 -3.72 4.41
CA TRP A 114 10.98 -3.47 3.13
C TRP A 114 11.35 -2.00 2.90
N LYS A 115 10.53 -1.05 3.37
CA LYS A 115 10.90 0.38 3.30
C LYS A 115 12.26 0.63 3.97
N LEU A 116 12.48 0.04 5.13
CA LEU A 116 13.73 0.22 5.89
C LEU A 116 14.91 -0.42 5.17
N GLN A 117 14.76 -1.62 4.62
CA GLN A 117 15.80 -2.26 3.82
C GLN A 117 16.17 -1.43 2.59
N LEU A 118 15.17 -0.96 1.82
CA LEU A 118 15.43 -0.08 0.67
C LEU A 118 16.13 1.23 1.05
N LEU A 119 15.83 1.78 2.22
CA LEU A 119 16.47 3.01 2.71
C LEU A 119 17.90 2.79 3.24
N SER A 120 18.22 1.56 3.71
CA SER A 120 19.58 1.16 4.08
C SER A 120 20.42 0.72 2.88
N GLY A 121 19.83 0.59 1.70
CA GLY A 121 20.51 0.14 0.49
C GLY A 121 20.53 -1.38 0.31
N GLU A 122 19.77 -2.12 1.12
CA GLU A 122 19.60 -3.56 0.98
C GLU A 122 18.48 -3.84 -0.05
N ILE A 123 18.84 -4.17 -1.28
CA ILE A 123 17.88 -4.33 -2.37
C ILE A 123 17.88 -5.76 -2.88
N ASP A 124 16.84 -6.51 -2.53
CA ASP A 124 16.57 -7.83 -3.09
C ASP A 124 15.53 -7.72 -4.21
N ARG A 125 15.98 -7.86 -5.46
CA ARG A 125 15.12 -7.81 -6.65
C ARG A 125 14.05 -8.89 -6.67
N ARG A 126 14.25 -10.03 -6.00
CA ARG A 126 13.26 -11.11 -5.90
C ARG A 126 11.98 -10.63 -5.21
N VAL A 127 12.10 -9.70 -4.26
CA VAL A 127 10.95 -9.07 -3.59
C VAL A 127 10.13 -8.25 -4.58
N ALA A 128 10.78 -7.43 -5.40
CA ALA A 128 10.10 -6.65 -6.44
C ALA A 128 9.37 -7.54 -7.46
N ALA A 129 10.03 -8.61 -7.90
CA ALA A 129 9.45 -9.61 -8.79
C ALA A 129 8.23 -10.33 -8.15
N ALA A 130 8.33 -10.72 -6.88
CA ALA A 130 7.23 -11.34 -6.14
C ALA A 130 6.03 -10.38 -5.99
N LEU A 131 6.27 -9.10 -5.70
CA LEU A 131 5.21 -8.08 -5.59
C LEU A 131 4.55 -7.80 -6.94
N GLY A 132 5.31 -7.71 -8.03
CA GLY A 132 4.76 -7.60 -9.38
C GLY A 132 3.88 -8.80 -9.72
N THR A 133 4.35 -10.01 -9.41
CA THR A 133 3.58 -11.26 -9.60
C THR A 133 2.31 -11.27 -8.75
N ALA A 134 2.37 -10.83 -7.49
CA ALA A 134 1.21 -10.74 -6.61
C ALA A 134 0.14 -9.78 -7.16
N LEU A 135 0.55 -8.56 -7.56
CA LEU A 135 -0.35 -7.57 -8.17
C LEU A 135 -1.03 -8.11 -9.41
N GLY A 136 -0.29 -8.69 -10.35
CA GLY A 136 -0.88 -9.25 -11.57
C GLY A 136 -1.78 -10.45 -11.31
N SER A 137 -1.51 -11.24 -10.26
CA SER A 137 -2.37 -12.35 -9.84
C SER A 137 -3.69 -11.85 -9.23
N LEU A 138 -3.64 -10.82 -8.39
CA LEU A 138 -4.82 -10.19 -7.80
C LEU A 138 -5.70 -9.54 -8.87
N ASP A 139 -5.10 -8.84 -9.81
CA ASP A 139 -5.80 -8.20 -10.93
C ASP A 139 -6.50 -9.26 -11.82
N ARG A 140 -5.80 -10.34 -12.13
CA ARG A 140 -6.38 -11.46 -12.86
C ARG A 140 -7.54 -12.09 -12.08
N MET A 141 -7.37 -12.41 -10.82
CA MET A 141 -8.41 -12.99 -9.96
C MET A 141 -9.64 -12.07 -9.90
N ALA A 142 -9.44 -10.77 -9.75
CA ALA A 142 -10.54 -9.80 -9.68
C ALA A 142 -11.38 -9.79 -10.97
N SER A 143 -10.77 -9.98 -12.14
CA SER A 143 -11.47 -10.05 -13.41
C SER A 143 -12.24 -11.35 -13.63
N GLU A 144 -11.83 -12.42 -12.94
CA GLU A 144 -12.41 -13.77 -13.07
C GLU A 144 -13.45 -14.07 -11.96
N ARG A 145 -13.51 -13.24 -10.90
CA ARG A 145 -14.40 -13.46 -9.74
C ARG A 145 -15.67 -12.61 -9.82
N PRO A 146 -16.84 -13.22 -10.11
CA PRO A 146 -18.12 -12.51 -10.07
C PRO A 146 -18.40 -11.92 -8.69
N GLY A 147 -18.94 -10.70 -8.65
CA GLY A 147 -19.36 -10.04 -7.40
C GLY A 147 -18.24 -9.31 -6.66
N ILE A 148 -16.97 -9.46 -7.02
CA ILE A 148 -15.85 -8.78 -6.34
C ILE A 148 -16.03 -7.26 -6.33
N ALA A 149 -16.57 -6.67 -7.39
CA ALA A 149 -16.82 -5.24 -7.48
C ALA A 149 -17.85 -4.75 -6.44
N ALA A 150 -18.89 -5.53 -6.20
CA ALA A 150 -19.90 -5.21 -5.18
C ALA A 150 -19.36 -5.42 -3.76
N GLU A 151 -18.51 -6.44 -3.57
CA GLU A 151 -17.87 -6.75 -2.28
C GLU A 151 -16.95 -5.63 -1.83
N PHE A 152 -16.31 -4.91 -2.75
CA PHE A 152 -15.37 -3.81 -2.47
C PHE A 152 -15.86 -2.44 -2.98
N ALA A 153 -17.15 -2.18 -2.91
CA ALA A 153 -17.76 -0.91 -3.35
C ALA A 153 -17.63 0.24 -2.33
N ASN A 154 -16.52 0.32 -1.61
CA ASN A 154 -16.23 1.28 -0.53
C ASN A 154 -15.36 2.45 -1.03
N HIS A 155 -15.75 3.04 -2.16
CA HIS A 155 -15.00 4.12 -2.83
C HIS A 155 -14.81 5.38 -1.99
N ASP A 156 -15.70 5.66 -1.04
CA ASP A 156 -15.61 6.77 -0.12
C ASP A 156 -14.39 6.68 0.81
N LEU A 157 -14.01 5.49 1.27
CA LEU A 157 -12.79 5.28 2.06
C LEU A 157 -11.54 5.54 1.22
N PHE A 158 -11.53 5.03 -0.01
CA PHE A 158 -10.43 5.26 -0.94
C PHE A 158 -10.30 6.75 -1.29
N ASP A 159 -11.41 7.43 -1.54
CA ASP A 159 -11.42 8.87 -1.77
C ASP A 159 -10.83 9.62 -0.57
N ALA A 160 -11.38 9.42 0.63
CA ALA A 160 -10.99 10.14 1.84
C ALA A 160 -9.52 9.88 2.27
N LEU A 161 -8.98 8.69 1.99
CA LEU A 161 -7.66 8.28 2.45
C LEU A 161 -6.57 8.29 1.37
N ARG A 162 -6.94 8.34 0.09
CA ARG A 162 -6.00 8.33 -1.04
C ARG A 162 -6.22 9.46 -2.02
N ILE A 163 -7.42 9.60 -2.59
CA ILE A 163 -7.62 10.60 -3.65
C ILE A 163 -7.52 12.02 -3.05
N ASP A 164 -8.28 12.33 -2.00
CA ASP A 164 -8.29 13.66 -1.42
C ASP A 164 -6.92 14.10 -0.89
N PRO A 165 -6.25 13.37 0.02
CA PRO A 165 -5.04 13.86 0.66
C PRO A 165 -3.81 13.87 -0.27
N PHE A 166 -3.78 13.05 -1.31
CA PHE A 166 -2.64 12.97 -2.21
C PHE A 166 -2.86 13.77 -3.48
N PHE A 167 -3.93 13.50 -4.23
CA PHE A 167 -4.12 14.06 -5.57
C PHE A 167 -4.98 15.34 -5.56
N ARG A 168 -6.17 15.31 -4.94
CA ARG A 168 -7.06 16.47 -4.93
C ARG A 168 -6.45 17.64 -4.16
N HIS A 169 -5.73 17.37 -3.07
CA HIS A 169 -5.03 18.39 -2.29
C HIS A 169 -4.07 19.25 -3.12
N ILE A 170 -3.40 18.66 -4.12
CA ILE A 170 -2.45 19.35 -5.00
C ILE A 170 -3.00 19.64 -6.40
N ALA A 171 -4.25 19.32 -6.67
CA ALA A 171 -4.82 19.44 -8.02
C ALA A 171 -4.74 20.86 -8.60
N HIS A 172 -4.84 21.88 -7.74
CA HIS A 172 -4.73 23.28 -8.14
C HIS A 172 -3.31 23.69 -8.63
N ARG A 173 -2.29 22.87 -8.36
CA ARG A 173 -0.88 23.16 -8.73
C ARG A 173 -0.46 22.58 -10.08
N TYR A 174 -1.15 21.56 -10.57
CA TYR A 174 -0.71 20.77 -11.71
C TYR A 174 -1.84 20.58 -12.70
N ALA A 175 -1.66 21.09 -13.94
CA ALA A 175 -2.72 21.24 -14.93
C ALA A 175 -3.54 19.97 -15.22
N ARG A 176 -2.90 18.78 -15.25
CA ARG A 176 -3.57 17.50 -15.50
C ARG A 176 -3.91 16.68 -14.26
N MET A 177 -3.64 17.20 -13.07
CA MET A 177 -4.01 16.50 -11.83
C MET A 177 -5.53 16.32 -11.68
N PRO A 178 -6.40 17.29 -12.07
CA PRO A 178 -7.84 17.05 -12.12
C PRO A 178 -8.25 15.84 -12.94
N ASP A 179 -7.65 15.61 -14.12
CA ASP A 179 -7.94 14.45 -14.98
C ASP A 179 -7.57 13.12 -14.30
N VAL A 180 -6.46 13.12 -13.52
CA VAL A 180 -6.06 11.96 -12.71
C VAL A 180 -7.06 11.71 -11.59
N VAL A 181 -7.51 12.76 -10.92
CA VAL A 181 -8.55 12.67 -9.87
C VAL A 181 -9.84 12.09 -10.45
N ASP A 182 -10.32 12.63 -11.56
CA ASP A 182 -11.57 12.21 -12.20
C ASP A 182 -11.49 10.74 -12.65
N TYR A 183 -10.34 10.32 -13.21
CA TYR A 183 -10.10 8.92 -13.53
C TYR A 183 -10.16 8.03 -12.29
N LEU A 184 -9.44 8.37 -11.22
CA LEU A 184 -9.41 7.57 -9.99
C LEU A 184 -10.78 7.48 -9.31
N VAL A 185 -11.57 8.54 -9.35
CA VAL A 185 -12.94 8.58 -8.80
C VAL A 185 -13.88 7.66 -9.58
N THR A 186 -13.71 7.55 -10.90
CA THR A 186 -14.65 6.84 -11.78
C THR A 186 -14.23 5.42 -12.16
N ALA A 187 -12.93 5.10 -12.11
CA ALA A 187 -12.41 3.78 -12.52
C ALA A 187 -12.99 2.64 -11.66
N ARG A 188 -13.41 1.55 -12.33
CA ARG A 188 -13.96 0.33 -11.73
C ARG A 188 -13.45 -0.87 -12.53
N GLU A 189 -12.18 -1.24 -12.29
CA GLU A 189 -11.44 -2.14 -13.18
C GLU A 189 -10.93 -3.39 -12.46
N THR A 190 -10.47 -3.25 -11.20
CA THR A 190 -9.88 -4.35 -10.45
C THR A 190 -9.97 -4.16 -8.93
N LEU A 191 -9.58 -5.21 -8.17
CA LEU A 191 -9.38 -5.13 -6.72
C LEU A 191 -8.08 -4.39 -6.41
N VAL A 192 -8.18 -3.24 -5.74
CA VAL A 192 -7.09 -2.37 -5.36
C VAL A 192 -6.83 -2.51 -3.86
N HIS A 193 -5.56 -2.60 -3.47
CA HIS A 193 -5.11 -2.52 -2.07
C HIS A 193 -5.17 -1.08 -1.53
N GLY A 194 -4.80 -0.13 -2.37
CA GLY A 194 -4.85 1.31 -2.09
C GLY A 194 -3.68 1.86 -1.26
N ASP A 195 -2.81 1.02 -0.70
CA ASP A 195 -1.56 1.41 -0.05
C ASP A 195 -0.44 0.38 -0.30
N PHE A 196 -0.36 -0.10 -1.53
CA PHE A 196 0.61 -1.12 -1.94
C PHE A 196 2.02 -0.52 -2.04
N SER A 197 2.62 -0.21 -0.90
CA SER A 197 3.92 0.47 -0.81
C SER A 197 4.91 -0.31 0.04
N PRO A 198 6.22 -0.02 -0.08
CA PRO A 198 7.24 -0.74 0.68
C PRO A 198 7.08 -0.70 2.20
N LYS A 199 6.38 0.28 2.78
CA LYS A 199 6.12 0.32 4.23
C LYS A 199 5.19 -0.80 4.71
N ASN A 200 4.33 -1.30 3.81
CA ASN A 200 3.32 -2.32 4.08
C ASN A 200 3.75 -3.71 3.61
N VAL A 201 5.05 -3.91 3.42
CA VAL A 201 5.64 -5.20 3.06
C VAL A 201 6.68 -5.60 4.10
N LEU A 202 6.52 -6.81 4.65
CA LEU A 202 7.53 -7.48 5.46
C LEU A 202 8.24 -8.53 4.62
N ILE A 203 9.52 -8.74 4.93
CA ILE A 203 10.38 -9.71 4.24
C ILE A 203 11.09 -10.54 5.29
N ASP A 204 11.06 -11.87 5.15
CA ASP A 204 11.84 -12.77 5.98
C ASP A 204 13.30 -12.92 5.49
N LEU A 205 14.09 -13.68 6.23
CA LEU A 205 15.50 -13.93 5.92
C LEU A 205 15.69 -14.75 4.62
N HIS A 206 14.63 -15.37 4.10
CA HIS A 206 14.63 -16.18 2.88
C HIS A 206 14.08 -15.44 1.66
N GLY A 207 13.60 -14.20 1.84
CA GLY A 207 13.01 -13.39 0.78
C GLY A 207 11.50 -13.63 0.58
N SER A 208 10.84 -14.37 1.50
CA SER A 208 9.38 -14.46 1.50
C SER A 208 8.78 -13.13 1.92
N ILE A 209 7.64 -12.78 1.34
CA ILE A 209 6.98 -11.50 1.61
C ILE A 209 5.67 -11.68 2.38
N ARG A 210 5.28 -10.63 3.12
CA ARG A 210 3.94 -10.46 3.69
C ARG A 210 3.44 -9.06 3.37
N ILE A 211 2.27 -8.98 2.74
CA ILE A 211 1.58 -7.75 2.40
C ILE A 211 0.58 -7.46 3.51
N LEU A 212 0.60 -6.23 4.02
CA LEU A 212 -0.13 -5.74 5.18
C LEU A 212 -0.94 -4.49 4.82
N ASP A 213 -1.90 -4.12 5.68
CA ASP A 213 -2.47 -2.77 5.79
C ASP A 213 -3.29 -2.33 4.57
N ALA A 214 -4.23 -3.18 4.14
CA ALA A 214 -5.18 -2.89 3.05
C ALA A 214 -6.43 -2.13 3.51
N GLU A 215 -6.32 -1.20 4.45
CA GLU A 215 -7.45 -0.48 5.05
C GLU A 215 -8.21 0.45 4.06
N THR A 216 -7.65 0.69 2.89
CA THR A 216 -8.23 1.51 1.82
C THR A 216 -8.60 0.70 0.58
N ALA A 217 -8.66 -0.62 0.73
CA ALA A 217 -8.99 -1.49 -0.38
C ALA A 217 -10.35 -1.16 -0.99
N THR A 218 -10.41 -1.18 -2.31
CA THR A 218 -11.62 -0.85 -3.09
C THR A 218 -11.61 -1.58 -4.42
N TYR A 219 -12.74 -1.58 -5.13
CA TYR A 219 -12.77 -1.94 -6.55
C TYR A 219 -12.57 -0.67 -7.38
N GLY A 220 -11.39 -0.50 -7.95
CA GLY A 220 -10.96 0.77 -8.53
C GLY A 220 -10.03 0.60 -9.73
N SER A 221 -9.13 1.56 -9.92
CA SER A 221 -8.21 1.62 -11.05
C SER A 221 -7.15 0.53 -11.03
N ALA A 222 -7.01 -0.25 -12.10
CA ALA A 222 -5.93 -1.22 -12.29
C ALA A 222 -4.53 -0.59 -12.42
N ALA A 223 -4.47 0.69 -12.74
CA ALA A 223 -3.23 1.45 -12.80
C ALA A 223 -2.72 1.88 -11.41
N PHE A 224 -3.59 1.86 -10.36
CA PHE A 224 -3.26 2.51 -9.09
C PHE A 224 -2.13 1.79 -8.35
N ASP A 225 -2.31 0.54 -7.94
CA ASP A 225 -1.33 -0.17 -7.10
C ASP A 225 0.03 -0.36 -7.80
N PRO A 226 0.13 -0.77 -9.08
CA PRO A 226 1.43 -0.85 -9.75
C PRO A 226 2.08 0.52 -9.89
N GLY A 227 1.34 1.57 -10.26
CA GLY A 227 1.85 2.93 -10.34
C GLY A 227 2.30 3.47 -8.99
N TYR A 228 1.54 3.20 -7.92
CA TYR A 228 1.86 3.57 -6.55
C TYR A 228 3.16 2.93 -6.07
N LEU A 229 3.31 1.62 -6.24
CA LEU A 229 4.51 0.89 -5.84
C LEU A 229 5.74 1.38 -6.61
N ILE A 230 5.64 1.50 -7.93
CA ILE A 230 6.73 1.98 -8.79
C ILE A 230 7.14 3.41 -8.40
N ALA A 231 6.19 4.33 -8.17
CA ALA A 231 6.48 5.67 -7.70
C ALA A 231 7.31 5.67 -6.40
N HIS A 232 6.96 4.78 -5.46
CA HIS A 232 7.72 4.64 -4.21
C HIS A 232 9.15 4.11 -4.41
N LEU A 233 9.39 3.27 -5.43
CA LEU A 233 10.74 2.83 -5.79
C LEU A 233 11.54 3.96 -6.45
N LEU A 234 10.91 4.72 -7.37
CA LEU A 234 11.54 5.87 -8.01
C LEU A 234 11.91 6.99 -7.03
N LEU A 235 11.07 7.26 -6.02
CA LEU A 235 11.39 8.20 -4.93
C LEU A 235 12.63 7.77 -4.14
N LYS A 236 12.80 6.46 -3.90
CA LYS A 236 14.00 5.94 -3.22
C LYS A 236 15.22 5.95 -4.13
N PHE A 237 15.04 5.64 -5.41
CA PHE A 237 16.10 5.77 -6.41
C PHE A 237 16.59 7.22 -6.52
N ALA A 238 15.70 8.19 -6.50
CA ALA A 238 16.07 9.60 -6.51
C ALA A 238 16.87 10.03 -5.27
N ARG A 239 16.62 9.41 -4.10
CA ARG A 239 17.40 9.61 -2.88
C ARG A 239 18.81 9.03 -3.01
N THR A 240 18.92 7.80 -3.48
CA THR A 240 20.17 7.06 -3.57
C THR A 240 20.13 6.21 -4.84
N PRO A 241 20.62 6.71 -5.97
CA PRO A 241 20.63 5.97 -7.23
C PRO A 241 21.50 4.72 -7.12
N GLN A 242 20.86 3.55 -7.30
CA GLN A 242 21.53 2.24 -7.30
C GLN A 242 20.98 1.41 -8.47
N PRO A 243 21.83 0.71 -9.23
CA PRO A 243 21.39 -0.12 -10.36
C PRO A 243 20.35 -1.17 -9.97
N GLU A 244 20.49 -1.78 -8.78
CA GLU A 244 19.59 -2.79 -8.26
C GLU A 244 18.19 -2.23 -7.98
N LEU A 245 18.10 -0.99 -7.50
CA LEU A 245 16.83 -0.31 -7.24
C LEU A 245 16.13 0.10 -8.55
N ALA A 246 16.93 0.52 -9.54
CA ALA A 246 16.42 0.75 -10.90
C ALA A 246 15.86 -0.54 -11.51
N ALA A 247 16.63 -1.65 -11.40
CA ALA A 247 16.18 -2.96 -11.85
C ALA A 247 14.93 -3.45 -11.10
N ALA A 248 14.84 -3.22 -9.78
CA ALA A 248 13.67 -3.59 -9.00
C ALA A 248 12.38 -2.88 -9.49
N ALA A 249 12.45 -1.61 -9.88
CA ALA A 249 11.30 -0.90 -10.46
C ALA A 249 10.85 -1.52 -11.79
N LEU A 250 11.79 -1.95 -12.63
CA LEU A 250 11.50 -2.68 -13.88
C LEU A 250 10.92 -4.08 -13.59
N ASP A 251 11.49 -4.80 -12.61
CA ASP A 251 11.02 -6.14 -12.23
C ASP A 251 9.56 -6.13 -11.75
N VAL A 252 9.14 -5.12 -10.98
CA VAL A 252 7.72 -4.97 -10.60
C VAL A 252 6.83 -4.96 -11.84
N TRP A 253 7.16 -4.13 -12.82
CA TRP A 253 6.35 -3.99 -14.03
C TRP A 253 6.38 -5.24 -14.91
N ASP A 254 7.56 -5.80 -15.16
CA ASP A 254 7.73 -6.96 -16.03
C ASP A 254 6.99 -8.19 -15.48
N HIS A 255 7.06 -8.44 -14.16
CA HIS A 255 6.38 -9.55 -13.51
C HIS A 255 4.87 -9.33 -13.41
N TYR A 256 4.42 -8.08 -13.18
CA TYR A 256 3.00 -7.73 -13.25
C TYR A 256 2.43 -8.04 -14.64
N GLN A 257 3.08 -7.56 -15.71
CA GLN A 257 2.66 -7.81 -17.09
C GLN A 257 2.67 -9.30 -17.45
N THR A 258 3.67 -10.04 -16.97
CA THR A 258 3.76 -11.48 -17.23
C THR A 258 2.53 -12.22 -16.72
N ARG A 259 1.97 -11.83 -15.57
CA ARG A 259 0.75 -12.45 -15.00
C ARG A 259 -0.52 -12.09 -15.77
N LEU A 260 -0.51 -11.00 -16.52
CA LEU A 260 -1.61 -10.57 -17.37
C LEU A 260 -1.54 -11.11 -18.80
N HIS A 261 -0.48 -11.86 -19.17
CA HIS A 261 -0.41 -12.52 -20.47
C HIS A 261 -1.62 -13.42 -20.72
N GLY A 262 -2.17 -13.35 -21.93
CA GLY A 262 -3.37 -14.11 -22.33
C GLY A 262 -4.70 -13.41 -22.02
N ARG A 263 -4.70 -12.28 -21.30
CA ARG A 263 -5.91 -11.43 -21.19
C ARG A 263 -6.12 -10.63 -22.48
N SER A 264 -7.37 -10.38 -22.84
CA SER A 264 -7.72 -9.47 -23.92
C SER A 264 -7.18 -8.05 -23.61
N GLU A 265 -6.84 -7.28 -24.63
CA GLU A 265 -6.29 -5.91 -24.45
C GLU A 265 -7.22 -5.02 -23.61
N GLY A 266 -8.54 -5.12 -23.79
CA GLY A 266 -9.52 -4.36 -22.99
C GLY A 266 -9.56 -4.68 -21.50
N ASN A 267 -8.88 -5.76 -21.06
CA ASN A 267 -8.80 -6.18 -19.65
C ASN A 267 -7.42 -5.97 -19.04
N ARG A 268 -6.54 -5.23 -19.70
CA ARG A 268 -5.25 -4.83 -19.16
C ARG A 268 -5.32 -3.37 -18.72
N PRO A 269 -4.52 -2.95 -17.72
CA PRO A 269 -4.45 -1.54 -17.38
C PRO A 269 -3.93 -0.72 -18.57
N ASP A 270 -4.52 0.43 -18.79
CA ASP A 270 -3.98 1.41 -19.72
C ASP A 270 -2.63 1.91 -19.18
N GLU A 271 -1.55 1.59 -19.91
CA GLU A 271 -0.18 1.95 -19.52
C GLU A 271 0.01 3.48 -19.39
N SER A 272 -0.75 4.29 -20.14
CA SER A 272 -0.72 5.74 -20.00
C SER A 272 -1.25 6.17 -18.62
N ARG A 273 -2.27 5.49 -18.10
CA ARG A 273 -2.80 5.71 -16.74
C ARG A 273 -1.82 5.30 -15.66
N VAL A 274 -1.08 4.21 -15.87
CA VAL A 274 0.00 3.82 -14.94
C VAL A 274 1.08 4.91 -14.87
N ILE A 275 1.49 5.48 -16.00
CA ILE A 275 2.45 6.59 -16.06
C ILE A 275 1.88 7.84 -15.39
N ASP A 276 0.60 8.17 -15.62
CA ASP A 276 -0.08 9.27 -14.95
C ASP A 276 -0.07 9.07 -13.42
N ILE A 277 -0.37 7.86 -12.93
CA ILE A 277 -0.32 7.55 -11.49
C ILE A 277 1.10 7.64 -10.94
N ILE A 278 2.11 7.12 -11.62
CA ILE A 278 3.51 7.23 -11.19
C ILE A 278 3.90 8.69 -11.00
N THR A 279 3.65 9.52 -11.99
CA THR A 279 4.06 10.93 -11.99
C THR A 279 3.26 11.75 -10.97
N ALA A 280 1.94 11.56 -10.93
CA ALA A 280 1.06 12.21 -9.96
C ALA A 280 1.39 11.81 -8.52
N MET A 281 1.71 10.52 -8.26
CA MET A 281 2.09 10.05 -6.94
C MET A 281 3.44 10.62 -6.49
N ILE A 282 4.42 10.74 -7.36
CA ILE A 282 5.69 11.41 -7.03
C ILE A 282 5.42 12.84 -6.56
N LEU A 283 4.58 13.60 -7.27
CA LEU A 283 4.18 14.96 -6.87
C LEU A 283 3.42 14.96 -5.55
N ALA A 284 2.49 14.03 -5.36
CA ALA A 284 1.73 13.89 -4.12
C ALA A 284 2.60 13.55 -2.91
N ARG A 285 3.68 12.79 -3.13
CA ARG A 285 4.64 12.44 -2.05
C ARG A 285 5.69 13.52 -1.78
N ILE A 286 5.65 14.62 -2.53
CA ILE A 286 6.46 15.82 -2.29
C ILE A 286 5.56 16.94 -1.72
N ASP A 287 4.38 17.18 -2.31
CA ASP A 287 3.55 18.36 -2.06
C ASP A 287 2.18 18.08 -1.43
N GLY A 288 1.81 16.80 -1.25
CA GLY A 288 0.55 16.36 -0.65
C GLY A 288 0.53 16.44 0.88
N LYS A 289 -0.58 16.00 1.50
CA LYS A 289 -0.75 16.00 2.97
C LYS A 289 0.22 15.05 3.71
N SER A 290 0.84 14.10 3.01
CA SER A 290 1.77 13.13 3.61
C SER A 290 3.05 13.02 2.77
N PRO A 291 3.92 14.05 2.79
CA PRO A 291 5.17 14.03 2.05
C PRO A 291 6.14 12.98 2.60
N VAL A 292 7.09 12.54 1.78
CA VAL A 292 8.17 11.67 2.25
C VAL A 292 9.22 12.49 3.00
N ASP A 293 9.75 11.91 4.07
CA ASP A 293 10.68 12.54 5.02
C ASP A 293 12.16 12.32 4.69
N TYR A 294 12.47 11.49 3.70
CA TYR A 294 13.83 11.05 3.39
C TYR A 294 14.47 11.72 2.17
N LEU A 295 13.79 12.67 1.52
CA LEU A 295 14.31 13.42 0.38
C LEU A 295 14.83 14.80 0.80
N THR A 296 16.01 15.18 0.27
CA THR A 296 16.50 16.56 0.45
C THR A 296 15.70 17.56 -0.38
N PRO A 297 15.63 18.85 0.02
CA PRO A 297 14.92 19.88 -0.76
C PRO A 297 15.37 19.98 -2.23
N ARG A 298 16.66 19.76 -2.50
CA ARG A 298 17.22 19.76 -3.86
C ARG A 298 16.65 18.61 -4.71
N VAL A 299 16.56 17.40 -4.14
CA VAL A 299 15.99 16.23 -4.81
C VAL A 299 14.49 16.42 -5.03
N GLN A 300 13.78 16.95 -4.02
CA GLN A 300 12.34 17.26 -4.14
C GLN A 300 12.07 18.25 -5.29
N SER A 301 12.86 19.36 -5.36
CA SER A 301 12.68 20.35 -6.45
C SER A 301 12.86 19.71 -7.80
N ARG A 302 13.92 18.94 -8.01
CA ARG A 302 14.20 18.29 -9.29
C ARG A 302 13.14 17.28 -9.69
N LEU A 303 12.69 16.44 -8.75
CA LEU A 303 11.60 15.50 -8.99
C LEU A 303 10.29 16.21 -9.31
N ARG A 304 10.01 17.34 -8.64
CA ARG A 304 8.84 18.16 -8.93
C ARG A 304 8.86 18.69 -10.37
N ASP A 305 9.98 19.27 -10.81
CA ASP A 305 10.13 19.79 -12.15
C ASP A 305 9.96 18.68 -13.20
N GLN A 306 10.63 17.55 -13.01
CA GLN A 306 10.56 16.40 -13.90
C GLN A 306 9.14 15.81 -13.96
N ALA A 307 8.54 15.49 -12.81
CA ALA A 307 7.22 14.87 -12.75
C ALA A 307 6.12 15.81 -13.23
N SER A 308 6.19 17.12 -12.93
CA SER A 308 5.21 18.08 -13.43
C SER A 308 5.26 18.23 -14.95
N ALA A 309 6.45 18.25 -15.55
CA ALA A 309 6.60 18.32 -17.01
C ALA A 309 6.04 17.06 -17.70
N LEU A 310 6.28 15.87 -17.14
CA LEU A 310 5.75 14.60 -17.64
C LEU A 310 4.23 14.50 -17.46
N LEU A 311 3.70 14.93 -16.32
CA LEU A 311 2.26 14.96 -16.09
C LEU A 311 1.55 15.92 -17.06
N ALA A 312 2.13 17.09 -17.31
CA ALA A 312 1.56 18.09 -18.26
C ALA A 312 1.55 17.59 -19.71
N ARG A 313 2.54 16.79 -20.09
CA ARG A 313 2.70 16.21 -21.44
C ARG A 313 3.12 14.74 -21.34
N PRO A 314 2.17 13.82 -21.09
CA PRO A 314 2.49 12.41 -20.96
C PRO A 314 3.17 11.88 -22.22
N PRO A 315 4.23 11.08 -22.05
CA PRO A 315 4.92 10.52 -23.20
C PRO A 315 4.05 9.46 -23.90
N SER A 316 4.08 9.45 -25.23
CA SER A 316 3.41 8.39 -26.02
C SER A 316 4.29 7.13 -26.06
N MET A 317 4.43 6.46 -24.92
CA MET A 317 5.19 5.22 -24.78
C MET A 317 4.62 4.36 -23.64
N GLY A 318 4.94 3.06 -23.66
CA GLY A 318 4.57 2.15 -22.56
C GLY A 318 5.40 2.40 -21.29
N VAL A 319 4.96 1.78 -20.20
CA VAL A 319 5.57 1.93 -18.86
C VAL A 319 7.03 1.49 -18.84
N ARG A 320 7.38 0.38 -19.49
CA ARG A 320 8.76 -0.13 -19.48
C ARG A 320 9.75 0.86 -20.12
N PRO A 321 9.57 1.36 -21.36
CA PRO A 321 10.44 2.40 -21.93
C PRO A 321 10.39 3.72 -21.12
N PHE A 322 9.24 4.10 -20.56
CA PHE A 322 9.15 5.24 -19.65
C PHE A 322 10.09 5.08 -18.44
N LEU A 323 10.06 3.93 -17.74
CA LEU A 323 10.93 3.65 -16.62
C LEU A 323 12.41 3.65 -17.03
N THR A 324 12.74 3.03 -18.16
CA THR A 324 14.12 3.04 -18.67
C THR A 324 14.62 4.47 -18.89
N ASN A 325 13.81 5.32 -19.50
CA ASN A 325 14.17 6.72 -19.71
C ASN A 325 14.30 7.50 -18.40
N TRP A 326 13.36 7.29 -17.46
CA TRP A 326 13.41 7.93 -16.13
C TRP A 326 14.69 7.58 -15.38
N LEU A 327 15.04 6.30 -15.33
CA LEU A 327 16.17 5.77 -14.57
C LEU A 327 17.55 6.09 -15.19
N THR A 328 17.60 6.39 -16.49
CA THR A 328 18.84 6.79 -17.20
C THR A 328 19.08 8.31 -17.14
N GLN A 329 18.07 9.11 -16.88
CA GLN A 329 18.26 10.54 -16.66
C GLN A 329 19.06 10.73 -15.38
N ARG A 330 20.27 11.31 -15.49
CA ARG A 330 21.08 11.64 -14.31
C ARG A 330 20.29 12.59 -13.41
N LEU A 331 19.80 12.03 -12.33
CA LEU A 331 19.14 12.77 -11.26
C LEU A 331 20.08 13.74 -10.58
#